data_3e9f23a13ccaaaa0e665ff1f56d5a4aa
#
_entry.id   3e9f23a13ccaaaa0e665ff1f56d5a4aa
#
_cell.length_a   1.000
_cell.length_b   1.000
_cell.length_c   1.000
_cell.angle_alpha   90.00
_cell.angle_beta   90.00
_cell.angle_gamma   90.00
#
_symmetry.space_group_name_H-M   'P 1'
#
loop_
_entity.id
_entity.type
_entity.pdbx_description
1 polymer ?
#
loop_
_entity_poly.entity_id
_entity_poly.type
_entity_poly.pdbx_seq_one_letter_code
_entity_poly.pdbx_strand_id
1 'polypeptide(L)'
;MSLAPINYDFGNASNYSFATTITCANEDARKMFVEGFGHMLNFNHEQAIACYMKVAEHDPNCAMAYWGIAYCVSSNYNWTPGLGSGFDPIQQAISLKSSCSELEQDLIDALAERHSKEARDAADPSVLNMGNTPELNAAFAAAMGPLYEKYKG
;
A
#
# COMPACT_ATOMS: atom_id res chain seq x y z
N MET A 1 12.48 11.43 14.22
CA MET A 1 13.00 10.24 14.94
C MET A 1 13.41 9.23 13.90
N SER A 2 14.69 8.90 13.81
CA SER A 2 15.15 7.79 12.96
C SER A 2 14.71 6.50 13.65
N LEU A 3 13.68 5.85 13.13
CA LEU A 3 13.36 4.48 13.52
C LEU A 3 14.51 3.61 13.02
N ALA A 4 15.24 3.00 13.96
CA ALA A 4 16.21 1.99 13.60
C ALA A 4 15.47 0.89 12.80
N PRO A 5 16.08 0.33 11.74
CA PRO A 5 15.49 -0.81 11.06
C PRO A 5 15.39 -1.95 12.09
N ILE A 6 14.17 -2.29 12.44
CA ILE A 6 13.91 -3.47 13.25
C ILE A 6 13.94 -4.62 12.25
N ASN A 7 14.98 -5.40 12.30
CA ASN A 7 15.16 -6.56 11.44
C ASN A 7 14.23 -7.67 11.96
N TYR A 8 12.99 -7.71 11.49
CA TYR A 8 12.09 -8.81 11.77
C TYR A 8 12.31 -9.91 10.73
N ASP A 9 12.69 -11.08 11.19
CA ASP A 9 12.63 -12.30 10.39
C ASP A 9 11.19 -12.83 10.43
N PHE A 10 10.38 -12.51 9.42
CA PHE A 10 9.03 -13.06 9.24
C PHE A 10 9.04 -14.51 8.73
N GLY A 11 10.17 -15.20 8.80
CA GLY A 11 10.33 -16.56 8.32
C GLY A 11 10.58 -16.63 6.81
N ASN A 12 10.18 -17.73 6.18
CA ASN A 12 10.48 -17.96 4.78
C ASN A 12 9.75 -16.95 3.87
N ALA A 13 10.52 -16.05 3.23
CA ALA A 13 10.02 -15.06 2.28
C ALA A 13 9.20 -15.68 1.11
N SER A 14 9.36 -16.98 0.84
CA SER A 14 8.54 -17.70 -0.15
C SER A 14 7.04 -17.69 0.15
N ASN A 15 6.65 -17.45 1.40
CA ASN A 15 5.25 -17.29 1.79
C ASN A 15 4.65 -15.95 1.31
N TYR A 16 5.48 -15.02 0.86
CA TYR A 16 5.10 -13.72 0.36
C TYR A 16 5.55 -13.54 -1.10
N SER A 17 5.29 -14.53 -1.95
CA SER A 17 5.78 -14.59 -3.33
C SER A 17 5.52 -13.29 -4.11
N PHE A 18 4.36 -12.68 -3.94
CA PHE A 18 4.06 -11.37 -4.52
C PHE A 18 5.07 -10.30 -4.10
N ALA A 19 5.30 -10.15 -2.80
CA ALA A 19 6.20 -9.11 -2.28
C ALA A 19 7.66 -9.28 -2.72
N THR A 20 8.08 -10.49 -3.05
CA THR A 20 9.43 -10.77 -3.55
C THR A 20 9.59 -10.51 -5.05
N THR A 21 8.49 -10.37 -5.80
CA THR A 21 8.50 -10.23 -7.26
C THR A 21 8.08 -8.86 -7.75
N ILE A 22 7.91 -7.90 -6.86
CA ILE A 22 7.53 -6.53 -7.24
C ILE A 22 8.57 -5.90 -8.18
N THR A 23 8.09 -5.01 -9.04
CA THR A 23 8.93 -4.17 -9.88
C THR A 23 9.67 -3.15 -9.01
N CYS A 24 10.94 -3.42 -8.75
CA CYS A 24 11.83 -2.59 -7.94
C CYS A 24 13.26 -2.80 -8.43
N ALA A 25 13.96 -1.72 -8.77
CA ALA A 25 15.31 -1.78 -9.32
C ALA A 25 16.38 -2.09 -8.27
N ASN A 26 16.10 -1.81 -7.00
CA ASN A 26 17.03 -1.95 -5.89
C ASN A 26 16.68 -3.18 -5.03
N GLU A 27 17.61 -4.12 -4.92
CA GLU A 27 17.39 -5.37 -4.17
C GLU A 27 17.21 -5.15 -2.66
N ASP A 28 17.91 -4.17 -2.08
CA ASP A 28 17.73 -3.87 -0.65
C ASP A 28 16.39 -3.18 -0.40
N ALA A 29 15.94 -2.34 -1.33
CA ALA A 29 14.58 -1.78 -1.29
C ALA A 29 13.52 -2.88 -1.39
N ARG A 30 13.73 -3.89 -2.25
CA ARG A 30 12.81 -5.04 -2.35
C ARG A 30 12.72 -5.81 -1.04
N LYS A 31 13.84 -6.05 -0.35
CA LYS A 31 13.83 -6.69 0.98
C LYS A 31 13.03 -5.88 2.00
N MET A 32 13.21 -4.56 2.00
CA MET A 32 12.43 -3.65 2.86
C MET A 32 10.95 -3.68 2.52
N PHE A 33 10.59 -3.84 1.23
CA PHE A 33 9.20 -4.00 0.82
C PHE A 33 8.60 -5.30 1.41
N VAL A 34 9.32 -6.41 1.35
CA VAL A 34 8.88 -7.70 1.94
C VAL A 34 8.64 -7.55 3.45
N GLU A 35 9.53 -6.85 4.15
CA GLU A 35 9.36 -6.56 5.57
C GLU A 35 8.10 -5.72 5.83
N GLY A 36 7.93 -4.64 5.07
CA GLY A 36 6.74 -3.79 5.12
C GLY A 36 5.46 -4.57 4.84
N PHE A 37 5.48 -5.48 3.87
CA PHE A 37 4.35 -6.34 3.54
C PHE A 37 3.99 -7.28 4.69
N GLY A 38 4.98 -7.86 5.34
CA GLY A 38 4.78 -8.65 6.55
C GLY A 38 4.13 -7.85 7.67
N HIS A 39 4.61 -6.63 7.93
CA HIS A 39 4.00 -5.72 8.91
C HIS A 39 2.55 -5.38 8.54
N MET A 40 2.27 -5.09 7.27
CA MET A 40 0.93 -4.78 6.78
C MET A 40 -0.05 -5.93 7.04
N LEU A 41 0.33 -7.17 6.72
CA LEU A 41 -0.50 -8.35 6.96
C LEU A 41 -0.74 -8.62 8.45
N ASN A 42 0.17 -8.18 9.32
CA ASN A 42 0.04 -8.27 10.78
C ASN A 42 -0.62 -7.04 11.41
N PHE A 43 -1.26 -6.18 10.62
CA PHE A 43 -1.94 -4.95 11.07
C PHE A 43 -1.01 -3.94 11.77
N ASN A 44 0.30 -4.05 11.59
CA ASN A 44 1.28 -3.10 12.10
C ASN A 44 1.56 -2.02 11.06
N HIS A 45 0.54 -1.21 10.78
CA HIS A 45 0.52 -0.27 9.65
C HIS A 45 1.58 0.83 9.77
N GLU A 46 1.88 1.32 10.97
CA GLU A 46 2.92 2.36 11.17
C GLU A 46 4.30 1.86 10.75
N GLN A 47 4.65 0.62 11.12
CA GLN A 47 5.92 0.02 10.73
C GLN A 47 5.95 -0.30 9.24
N ALA A 48 4.84 -0.78 8.69
CA ALA A 48 4.71 -1.02 7.26
C ALA A 48 4.96 0.26 6.45
N ILE A 49 4.33 1.39 6.85
CA ILE A 49 4.53 2.69 6.22
C ILE A 49 6.00 3.11 6.31
N ALA A 50 6.64 2.97 7.47
CA ALA A 50 8.05 3.31 7.64
C ALA A 50 8.96 2.50 6.70
N CYS A 51 8.68 1.20 6.50
CA CYS A 51 9.38 0.36 5.53
C CYS A 51 9.15 0.86 4.10
N TYR A 52 7.91 1.10 3.70
CA TYR A 52 7.58 1.56 2.34
C TYR A 52 8.15 2.95 2.03
N MET A 53 8.18 3.87 3.00
CA MET A 53 8.87 5.16 2.84
C MET A 53 10.36 4.98 2.55
N LYS A 54 11.02 4.03 3.24
CA LYS A 54 12.41 3.70 2.95
C LYS A 54 12.60 3.07 1.58
N VAL A 55 11.67 2.22 1.14
CA VAL A 55 11.67 1.71 -0.24
C VAL A 55 11.66 2.87 -1.22
N ALA A 56 10.76 3.86 -1.04
CA ALA A 56 10.67 5.04 -1.90
C ALA A 56 11.91 5.95 -1.83
N GLU A 57 12.63 6.00 -0.70
CA GLU A 57 13.91 6.70 -0.58
C GLU A 57 15.02 6.02 -1.40
N HIS A 58 15.06 4.68 -1.42
CA HIS A 58 16.07 3.90 -2.14
C HIS A 58 15.74 3.68 -3.62
N ASP A 59 14.47 3.59 -3.95
CA ASP A 59 13.95 3.47 -5.32
C ASP A 59 12.69 4.31 -5.48
N PRO A 60 12.83 5.60 -5.82
CA PRO A 60 11.69 6.51 -6.01
C PRO A 60 10.74 6.10 -7.14
N ASN A 61 11.15 5.18 -8.01
CA ASN A 61 10.34 4.66 -9.11
C ASN A 61 9.60 3.36 -8.75
N CYS A 62 9.76 2.83 -7.55
CA CYS A 62 9.03 1.67 -7.07
C CYS A 62 7.56 2.06 -6.77
N ALA A 63 6.67 1.88 -7.74
CA ALA A 63 5.25 2.21 -7.59
C ALA A 63 4.59 1.50 -6.42
N MET A 64 5.01 0.25 -6.16
CA MET A 64 4.43 -0.56 -5.09
C MET A 64 4.76 -0.04 -3.68
N ALA A 65 5.81 0.75 -3.51
CA ALA A 65 6.07 1.45 -2.24
C ALA A 65 4.94 2.44 -1.92
N TYR A 66 4.54 3.22 -2.89
CA TYR A 66 3.44 4.19 -2.73
C TYR A 66 2.07 3.51 -2.62
N TRP A 67 1.86 2.40 -3.35
CA TRP A 67 0.69 1.54 -3.16
C TRP A 67 0.60 1.02 -1.73
N GLY A 68 1.71 0.53 -1.17
CA GLY A 68 1.77 0.03 0.20
C GLY A 68 1.45 1.11 1.24
N ILE A 69 1.97 2.33 1.05
CA ILE A 69 1.64 3.48 1.90
C ILE A 69 0.14 3.78 1.81
N ALA A 70 -0.40 3.90 0.58
CA ALA A 70 -1.83 4.19 0.37
C ALA A 70 -2.72 3.13 1.02
N TYR A 71 -2.35 1.85 0.90
CA TYR A 71 -3.09 0.76 1.54
C TYR A 71 -3.09 0.87 3.06
N CYS A 72 -1.93 1.14 3.67
CA CYS A 72 -1.77 1.18 5.12
C CYS A 72 -2.45 2.39 5.79
N VAL A 73 -2.53 3.54 5.10
CA VAL A 73 -3.25 4.72 5.60
C VAL A 73 -4.75 4.65 5.34
N SER A 74 -5.21 3.70 4.52
CA SER A 74 -6.64 3.47 4.30
C SER A 74 -7.32 3.04 5.58
N SER A 75 -8.55 3.49 5.79
CA SER A 75 -9.37 3.01 6.92
C SER A 75 -9.50 1.50 6.88
N ASN A 76 -9.28 0.86 8.00
CA ASN A 76 -9.45 -0.57 8.19
C ASN A 76 -10.28 -0.85 9.44
N TYR A 77 -10.55 -2.12 9.71
CA TYR A 77 -11.34 -2.53 10.86
C TYR A 77 -10.74 -2.07 12.21
N ASN A 78 -9.41 -2.05 12.28
CA ASN A 78 -8.64 -1.64 13.46
C ASN A 78 -8.06 -0.23 13.30
N TRP A 79 -8.82 0.67 12.73
CA TRP A 79 -8.41 2.01 12.37
C TRP A 79 -7.42 2.67 13.34
N THR A 80 -6.39 3.32 12.79
CA THR A 80 -5.41 4.09 13.57
C THR A 80 -5.53 5.58 13.22
N PRO A 81 -5.87 6.45 14.18
CA PRO A 81 -5.96 7.89 13.95
C PRO A 81 -4.63 8.48 13.48
N GLY A 82 -4.70 9.41 12.52
CA GLY A 82 -3.56 10.28 12.19
C GLY A 82 -2.58 9.74 11.16
N LEU A 83 -2.85 8.61 10.50
CA LEU A 83 -2.00 8.11 9.41
C LEU A 83 -2.14 8.88 8.09
N GLY A 84 -3.11 9.79 7.97
CA GLY A 84 -3.28 10.64 6.79
C GLY A 84 -4.19 10.04 5.71
N SER A 85 -4.14 10.62 4.51
CA SER A 85 -4.92 10.19 3.35
C SER A 85 -4.06 9.33 2.42
N GLY A 86 -4.65 8.26 1.88
CA GLY A 86 -4.03 7.44 0.84
C GLY A 86 -4.10 8.03 -0.57
N PHE A 87 -4.78 9.17 -0.76
CA PHE A 87 -4.98 9.77 -2.10
C PHE A 87 -3.65 10.17 -2.75
N ASP A 88 -2.81 10.95 -2.08
CA ASP A 88 -1.57 11.41 -2.69
C ASP A 88 -0.57 10.26 -2.96
N PRO A 89 -0.35 9.30 -2.04
CA PRO A 89 0.43 8.11 -2.35
C PRO A 89 -0.11 7.30 -3.52
N ILE A 90 -1.42 7.07 -3.62
CA ILE A 90 -1.95 6.28 -4.74
C ILE A 90 -1.81 7.03 -6.08
N GLN A 91 -1.93 8.36 -6.11
CA GLN A 91 -1.65 9.13 -7.32
C GLN A 91 -0.19 9.01 -7.75
N GLN A 92 0.75 8.95 -6.81
CA GLN A 92 2.16 8.69 -7.12
C GLN A 92 2.34 7.29 -7.71
N ALA A 93 1.72 6.26 -7.13
CA ALA A 93 1.76 4.90 -7.69
C ALA A 93 1.19 4.86 -9.12
N ILE A 94 0.06 5.53 -9.38
CA ILE A 94 -0.55 5.63 -10.71
C ILE A 94 0.42 6.27 -11.73
N SER A 95 1.13 7.32 -11.34
CA SER A 95 2.08 8.00 -12.22
C SER A 95 3.25 7.10 -12.66
N LEU A 96 3.57 6.09 -11.88
CA LEU A 96 4.68 5.15 -12.09
C LEU A 96 4.25 3.80 -12.66
N LYS A 97 2.95 3.49 -12.69
CA LYS A 97 2.44 2.13 -12.96
C LYS A 97 2.80 1.57 -14.33
N SER A 98 3.07 2.42 -15.32
CA SER A 98 3.37 1.97 -16.68
C SER A 98 4.64 1.09 -16.78
N SER A 99 5.51 1.15 -15.79
CA SER A 99 6.73 0.32 -15.70
C SER A 99 6.52 -0.97 -14.91
N CYS A 100 5.34 -1.17 -14.31
CA CYS A 100 5.03 -2.29 -13.45
C CYS A 100 4.52 -3.51 -14.20
N SER A 101 4.55 -4.68 -13.55
CA SER A 101 3.88 -5.88 -14.06
C SER A 101 2.36 -5.67 -14.14
N GLU A 102 1.68 -6.49 -14.93
CA GLU A 102 0.22 -6.41 -15.09
C GLU A 102 -0.51 -6.55 -13.75
N LEU A 103 -0.08 -7.47 -12.90
CA LEU A 103 -0.65 -7.66 -11.56
C LEU A 103 -0.51 -6.39 -10.71
N GLU A 104 0.66 -5.76 -10.72
CA GLU A 104 0.89 -4.53 -9.97
C GLU A 104 0.03 -3.37 -10.50
N GLN A 105 -0.10 -3.24 -11.82
CA GLN A 105 -0.97 -2.23 -12.44
C GLN A 105 -2.42 -2.43 -12.00
N ASP A 106 -2.93 -3.66 -12.07
CA ASP A 106 -4.28 -4.02 -11.65
C ASP A 106 -4.52 -3.72 -10.16
N LEU A 107 -3.55 -4.03 -9.28
CA LEU A 107 -3.63 -3.74 -7.85
C LEU A 107 -3.62 -2.23 -7.56
N ILE A 108 -2.82 -1.45 -8.30
CA ILE A 108 -2.79 0.01 -8.19
C ILE A 108 -4.12 0.60 -8.60
N ASP A 109 -4.68 0.18 -9.73
CA ASP A 109 -5.96 0.66 -10.22
C ASP A 109 -7.12 0.29 -9.28
N ALA A 110 -7.13 -0.94 -8.76
CA ALA A 110 -8.14 -1.34 -7.78
C ALA A 110 -8.07 -0.52 -6.49
N LEU A 111 -6.87 -0.28 -5.94
CA LEU A 111 -6.73 0.53 -4.74
C LEU A 111 -7.10 2.01 -4.98
N ALA A 112 -6.90 2.52 -6.19
CA ALA A 112 -7.27 3.88 -6.55
C ALA A 112 -8.77 4.14 -6.38
N GLU A 113 -9.62 3.14 -6.63
CA GLU A 113 -11.07 3.23 -6.41
C GLU A 113 -11.46 3.51 -4.95
N ARG A 114 -10.55 3.24 -4.02
CA ARG A 114 -10.77 3.50 -2.58
C ARG A 114 -10.46 4.93 -2.17
N HIS A 115 -9.81 5.70 -3.04
CA HIS A 115 -9.30 7.02 -2.71
C HIS A 115 -9.79 8.07 -3.71
N SER A 116 -10.54 9.07 -3.26
CA SER A 116 -10.93 10.21 -4.08
C SER A 116 -10.36 11.52 -3.53
N LYS A 117 -10.18 12.48 -4.44
CA LYS A 117 -9.75 13.83 -4.06
C LYS A 117 -10.77 14.51 -3.15
N GLU A 118 -12.04 14.32 -3.44
CA GLU A 118 -13.17 14.88 -2.68
C GLU A 118 -13.15 14.32 -1.24
N ALA A 119 -12.95 13.03 -1.09
CA ALA A 119 -12.86 12.39 0.22
C ALA A 119 -11.62 12.87 0.99
N ARG A 120 -10.47 13.06 0.31
CA ARG A 120 -9.28 13.65 0.93
C ARG A 120 -9.53 15.08 1.41
N ASP A 121 -10.10 15.91 0.55
CA ASP A 121 -10.31 17.35 0.83
C ASP A 121 -11.41 17.56 1.89
N ALA A 122 -12.33 16.61 2.03
CA ALA A 122 -13.40 16.61 3.05
C ALA A 122 -12.97 15.91 4.36
N ALA A 123 -11.80 15.27 4.41
CA ALA A 123 -11.36 14.54 5.60
C ALA A 123 -11.09 15.50 6.76
N ASP A 124 -11.72 15.24 7.90
CA ASP A 124 -11.47 15.93 9.16
C ASP A 124 -10.55 15.03 10.01
N PRO A 125 -9.31 15.46 10.30
CA PRO A 125 -8.38 14.65 11.10
C PRO A 125 -8.89 14.36 12.52
N SER A 126 -9.87 15.10 13.00
CA SER A 126 -10.51 14.87 14.31
C SER A 126 -11.56 13.77 14.29
N VAL A 127 -11.99 13.33 13.11
CA VAL A 127 -13.04 12.34 12.90
C VAL A 127 -12.40 10.99 12.52
N LEU A 128 -12.93 9.91 13.07
CA LEU A 128 -12.48 8.53 12.84
C LEU A 128 -12.60 8.04 11.39
N ASN A 129 -13.24 8.78 10.51
CA ASN A 129 -13.45 8.41 9.12
C ASN A 129 -12.66 9.33 8.19
N MET A 130 -11.39 9.03 7.99
CA MET A 130 -10.43 9.76 7.17
C MET A 130 -10.77 9.76 5.66
N GLY A 131 -12.02 10.13 5.30
CA GLY A 131 -12.47 10.17 3.92
C GLY A 131 -12.80 8.81 3.30
N ASN A 132 -12.86 7.75 4.11
CA ASN A 132 -13.27 6.43 3.64
C ASN A 132 -14.78 6.27 3.80
N THR A 133 -15.50 6.29 2.70
CA THR A 133 -16.95 6.11 2.69
C THR A 133 -17.34 4.67 2.35
N PRO A 134 -18.56 4.23 2.71
CA PRO A 134 -19.08 2.93 2.27
C PRO A 134 -19.04 2.76 0.75
N GLU A 135 -19.24 3.84 0.00
CA GLU A 135 -19.22 3.86 -1.47
C GLU A 135 -17.81 3.56 -2.00
N LEU A 136 -16.77 4.18 -1.44
CA LEU A 136 -15.38 3.93 -1.82
C LEU A 136 -14.94 2.50 -1.46
N ASN A 137 -15.39 1.99 -0.32
CA ASN A 137 -15.14 0.59 0.04
C ASN A 137 -15.83 -0.38 -0.91
N ALA A 138 -17.06 -0.08 -1.34
CA ALA A 138 -17.79 -0.89 -2.31
C ALA A 138 -17.13 -0.85 -3.68
N ALA A 139 -16.65 0.31 -4.14
CA ALA A 139 -15.91 0.46 -5.38
C ALA A 139 -14.62 -0.36 -5.36
N PHE A 140 -13.84 -0.27 -4.30
CA PHE A 140 -12.64 -1.09 -4.13
C PHE A 140 -12.95 -2.59 -4.13
N ALA A 141 -13.97 -3.04 -3.40
CA ALA A 141 -14.37 -4.44 -3.37
C ALA A 141 -14.81 -4.94 -4.76
N ALA A 142 -15.55 -4.11 -5.51
CA ALA A 142 -15.97 -4.42 -6.87
C ALA A 142 -14.77 -4.52 -7.83
N ALA A 143 -13.75 -3.68 -7.68
CA ALA A 143 -12.52 -3.75 -8.45
C ALA A 143 -11.70 -5.00 -8.12
N MET A 144 -11.60 -5.38 -6.83
CA MET A 144 -10.83 -6.55 -6.39
C MET A 144 -11.44 -7.90 -6.82
N GLY A 145 -12.75 -8.00 -7.00
CA GLY A 145 -13.41 -9.24 -7.39
C GLY A 145 -12.84 -9.86 -8.68
N PRO A 146 -12.84 -9.13 -9.82
CA PRO A 146 -12.23 -9.60 -11.07
C PRO A 146 -10.75 -9.95 -10.95
N LEU A 147 -9.98 -9.18 -10.16
CA LEU A 147 -8.56 -9.47 -9.93
C LEU A 147 -8.39 -10.81 -9.22
N TYR A 148 -9.17 -11.06 -8.19
CA TYR A 148 -9.14 -12.36 -7.52
C TYR A 148 -9.40 -13.50 -8.51
N GLU A 149 -10.42 -13.39 -9.36
CA GLU A 149 -10.73 -14.43 -10.37
C GLU A 149 -9.58 -14.60 -11.38
N LYS A 150 -8.91 -13.52 -11.76
CA LYS A 150 -7.79 -13.51 -12.72
C LYS A 150 -6.53 -14.19 -12.16
N TYR A 151 -6.25 -14.02 -10.86
CA TYR A 151 -4.95 -14.38 -10.25
C TYR A 151 -5.03 -15.49 -9.19
N LYS A 152 -6.19 -16.10 -8.95
CA LYS A 152 -6.39 -17.14 -7.92
C LYS A 152 -5.80 -18.51 -8.23
N GLY A 153 -5.19 -18.70 -9.40
CA GLY A 153 -4.69 -19.99 -9.91
C GLY A 153 -3.22 -20.21 -9.62
#